data_4530ce762d499fcd5625bdaa9491cdc6
#
_entry.id   4530ce762d499fcd5625bdaa9491cdc6
#
_cell.length_a   1.000
_cell.length_b   1.000
_cell.length_c   1.000
_cell.angle_alpha   90.00
_cell.angle_beta   90.00
_cell.angle_gamma   90.00
#
_symmetry.space_group_name_H-M   'P 1'
#
loop_
_entity.id
_entity.type
_entity.pdbx_description
1 polymer ?
#
loop_
_entity_poly.entity_id
_entity_poly.type
_entity_poly.pdbx_seq_one_letter_code
_entity_poly.pdbx_strand_id
1 'polypeptide(L)'
;MKALERTDPQYWRERHGLTASAAPQLVAVPSGPSGSAGSEKAEELARVLQALADWFRRFVYLPDQSGYDLLALWVAHTWAIAKLGTTPRLLLDSPVPESGKTTLLDHLERLCLHPLKIGSAVSPALLARCLENGPRTLLLDEVDRTLNPKDPGTAERVAILNTGYKRGGTRPALVAQGSEWVAKEFPTFAPVAIAGNTPELPDDTRSRCIEVRLLPAISEAIEDSDWEEIEPDADLLREAILQAVDAISEEVQSYKPPL
;
A
#
# COMPACT_ATOMS: atom_id res chain seq x y z
N MET A 1 30.08 -6.09 -13.32
CA MET A 1 29.13 -6.34 -14.43
C MET A 1 27.69 -6.59 -13.95
N LYS A 2 27.42 -7.38 -12.91
CA LYS A 2 26.03 -7.65 -12.46
C LYS A 2 25.31 -6.50 -11.73
N ALA A 3 26.01 -5.52 -11.19
CA ALA A 3 25.40 -4.38 -10.49
C ALA A 3 24.92 -3.30 -11.47
N LEU A 4 25.64 -3.03 -12.54
CA LEU A 4 25.27 -2.05 -13.58
C LEU A 4 24.03 -2.44 -14.39
N GLU A 5 23.73 -3.74 -14.53
CA GLU A 5 22.54 -4.23 -15.24
C GLU A 5 21.24 -4.00 -14.44
N ARG A 6 21.32 -3.79 -13.11
CA ARG A 6 20.14 -3.55 -12.24
C ARG A 6 19.72 -2.09 -12.19
N THR A 7 20.61 -1.16 -12.51
CA THR A 7 20.37 0.29 -12.47
C THR A 7 19.93 0.87 -13.81
N ASP A 8 19.81 0.06 -14.86
CA ASP A 8 19.32 0.51 -16.16
C ASP A 8 17.79 0.49 -16.17
N PRO A 9 17.11 1.65 -16.25
CA PRO A 9 15.66 1.72 -16.35
C PRO A 9 15.11 0.95 -17.55
N GLN A 10 15.83 0.89 -18.67
CA GLN A 10 15.42 0.16 -19.85
C GLN A 10 15.45 -1.35 -19.60
N TYR A 11 16.49 -1.87 -18.92
CA TYR A 11 16.57 -3.28 -18.52
C TYR A 11 15.42 -3.68 -17.62
N TRP A 12 15.02 -2.83 -16.67
CA TRP A 12 13.91 -3.08 -15.77
C TRP A 12 12.56 -3.13 -16.51
N ARG A 13 12.31 -2.18 -17.43
CA ARG A 13 11.11 -2.16 -18.28
C ARG A 13 11.01 -3.39 -19.17
N GLU A 14 12.10 -3.77 -19.83
CA GLU A 14 12.15 -4.95 -20.71
C GLU A 14 11.91 -6.25 -19.92
N ARG A 15 12.50 -6.38 -18.74
CA ARG A 15 12.36 -7.57 -17.89
C ARG A 15 10.90 -7.82 -17.45
N HIS A 16 10.15 -6.76 -17.19
CA HIS A 16 8.77 -6.84 -16.71
C HIS A 16 7.73 -6.55 -17.82
N GLY A 17 8.15 -6.35 -19.06
CA GLY A 17 7.26 -6.09 -20.18
C GLY A 17 6.52 -4.76 -20.10
N LEU A 18 7.03 -3.79 -19.34
CA LEU A 18 6.44 -2.46 -19.15
C LEU A 18 6.91 -1.53 -20.27
N THR A 19 6.07 -1.29 -21.26
CA THR A 19 6.39 -0.36 -22.37
C THR A 19 5.44 0.81 -22.40
N ALA A 20 5.97 2.02 -22.61
CA ALA A 20 5.25 3.29 -22.61
C ALA A 20 4.28 3.51 -23.81
N SER A 21 4.03 2.52 -24.63
CA SER A 21 3.32 2.73 -25.91
C SER A 21 2.46 1.56 -26.37
N ALA A 22 1.67 0.99 -25.54
CA ALA A 22 0.47 0.21 -25.89
C ALA A 22 -0.12 -0.36 -24.61
N ALA A 23 -1.43 -0.54 -24.55
CA ALA A 23 -1.99 -1.55 -23.66
C ALA A 23 -1.11 -2.80 -23.73
N PRO A 24 -0.77 -3.48 -22.62
CA PRO A 24 0.24 -4.52 -22.60
C PRO A 24 -0.04 -5.54 -23.70
N GLN A 25 0.73 -5.50 -24.79
CA GLN A 25 0.76 -6.59 -25.73
C GLN A 25 1.52 -7.70 -25.02
N LEU A 26 0.76 -8.65 -24.52
CA LEU A 26 1.23 -9.91 -23.99
C LEU A 26 2.25 -10.51 -24.94
N VAL A 27 3.52 -10.52 -24.57
CA VAL A 27 4.49 -11.37 -25.23
C VAL A 27 3.99 -12.79 -24.99
N ALA A 28 3.54 -13.45 -26.05
CA ALA A 28 3.02 -14.79 -25.99
C ALA A 28 4.08 -15.71 -25.35
N VAL A 29 3.82 -16.12 -24.15
CA VAL A 29 4.49 -17.29 -23.57
C VAL A 29 4.11 -18.47 -24.45
N PRO A 30 5.08 -19.33 -24.89
CA PRO A 30 4.75 -20.47 -25.73
C PRO A 30 3.67 -21.29 -25.05
N SER A 31 2.53 -21.43 -25.73
CA SER A 31 1.35 -22.15 -25.28
C SER A 31 1.69 -23.62 -25.03
N GLY A 32 1.84 -23.95 -23.75
CA GLY A 32 1.55 -25.28 -23.28
C GLY A 32 0.03 -25.53 -23.38
N PRO A 33 -0.46 -26.78 -23.29
CA PRO A 33 -1.82 -27.12 -23.67
C PRO A 33 -2.84 -26.39 -22.80
N SER A 34 -3.76 -25.68 -23.46
CA SER A 34 -5.03 -25.07 -23.01
C SER A 34 -5.14 -24.76 -21.49
N GLY A 35 -4.54 -23.66 -21.06
CA GLY A 35 -4.86 -23.02 -19.79
C GLY A 35 -6.25 -22.36 -19.85
N SER A 36 -7.09 -22.60 -18.85
CA SER A 36 -8.35 -21.85 -18.71
C SER A 36 -8.06 -20.36 -18.58
N ALA A 37 -8.98 -19.49 -19.02
CA ALA A 37 -8.86 -18.03 -18.88
C ALA A 37 -8.50 -17.55 -17.44
N GLY A 38 -8.84 -18.35 -16.42
CA GLY A 38 -8.43 -18.13 -15.04
C GLY A 38 -6.94 -18.34 -14.78
N SER A 39 -6.24 -19.20 -15.53
CA SER A 39 -4.80 -19.39 -15.43
C SER A 39 -4.02 -18.20 -15.96
N GLU A 40 -4.46 -17.65 -17.09
CA GLU A 40 -3.81 -16.49 -17.72
C GLU A 40 -3.90 -15.22 -16.82
N LYS A 41 -5.06 -14.98 -16.20
CA LYS A 41 -5.24 -13.88 -15.24
C LYS A 41 -4.34 -14.04 -14.00
N ALA A 42 -4.24 -15.26 -13.48
CA ALA A 42 -3.39 -15.55 -12.33
C ALA A 42 -1.90 -15.37 -12.66
N GLU A 43 -1.46 -15.78 -13.83
CA GLU A 43 -0.09 -15.62 -14.31
C GLU A 43 0.25 -14.14 -14.53
N GLU A 44 -0.71 -13.35 -15.07
CA GLU A 44 -0.54 -11.91 -15.24
C GLU A 44 -0.39 -11.21 -13.88
N LEU A 45 -1.29 -11.49 -12.93
CA LEU A 45 -1.18 -10.96 -11.59
C LEU A 45 0.16 -11.33 -10.94
N ALA A 46 0.60 -12.58 -11.07
CA ALA A 46 1.88 -13.03 -10.53
C ALA A 46 3.07 -12.25 -11.10
N ARG A 47 3.06 -11.95 -12.42
CA ARG A 47 4.08 -11.13 -13.07
C ARG A 47 4.10 -9.71 -12.54
N VAL A 48 2.93 -9.10 -12.37
CA VAL A 48 2.82 -7.72 -11.85
C VAL A 48 3.24 -7.66 -10.38
N LEU A 49 2.87 -8.66 -9.57
CA LEU A 49 3.33 -8.74 -8.17
C LEU A 49 4.86 -8.91 -8.07
N GLN A 50 5.45 -9.72 -8.96
CA GLN A 50 6.90 -9.83 -9.02
C GLN A 50 7.56 -8.51 -9.43
N ALA A 51 7.00 -7.78 -10.39
CA ALA A 51 7.49 -6.48 -10.80
C ALA A 51 7.44 -5.46 -9.64
N LEU A 52 6.35 -5.45 -8.86
CA LEU A 52 6.23 -4.63 -7.65
C LEU A 52 7.27 -5.01 -6.59
N ALA A 53 7.49 -6.30 -6.34
CA ALA A 53 8.50 -6.75 -5.39
C ALA A 53 9.91 -6.33 -5.83
N ASP A 54 10.23 -6.48 -7.12
CA ASP A 54 11.51 -6.06 -7.69
C ASP A 54 11.67 -4.52 -7.67
N TRP A 55 10.57 -3.77 -7.87
CA TRP A 55 10.55 -2.32 -7.69
C TRP A 55 10.99 -1.93 -6.27
N PHE A 56 10.38 -2.49 -5.24
CA PHE A 56 10.77 -2.17 -3.86
C PHE A 56 12.21 -2.58 -3.53
N ARG A 57 12.72 -3.67 -4.10
CA ARG A 57 14.13 -4.10 -3.93
C ARG A 57 15.14 -3.10 -4.45
N ARG A 58 14.78 -2.27 -5.42
CA ARG A 58 15.66 -1.22 -5.95
C ARG A 58 15.89 -0.11 -4.93
N PHE A 59 14.84 0.31 -4.22
CA PHE A 59 14.83 1.57 -3.47
C PHE A 59 14.83 1.42 -1.95
N VAL A 60 14.53 0.24 -1.42
CA VAL A 60 14.43 0.01 0.03
C VAL A 60 15.13 -1.29 0.42
N TYR A 61 15.85 -1.26 1.55
CA TYR A 61 16.43 -2.46 2.11
C TYR A 61 15.52 -3.09 3.15
N LEU A 62 15.14 -4.35 2.93
CA LEU A 62 14.44 -5.17 3.90
C LEU A 62 15.32 -6.36 4.28
N PRO A 63 15.51 -6.62 5.59
CA PRO A 63 16.31 -7.76 6.04
C PRO A 63 15.65 -9.10 5.70
N ASP A 64 14.31 -9.13 5.64
CA ASP A 64 13.52 -10.29 5.22
C ASP A 64 13.07 -10.11 3.77
N GLN A 65 13.48 -11.04 2.90
CA GLN A 65 13.15 -11.02 1.47
C GLN A 65 11.65 -11.20 1.21
N SER A 66 10.93 -11.93 2.08
CA SER A 66 9.48 -12.08 1.99
C SER A 66 8.71 -10.76 2.20
N GLY A 67 9.36 -9.78 2.83
CA GLY A 67 8.80 -8.42 3.00
C GLY A 67 8.50 -7.73 1.68
N TYR A 68 9.28 -7.97 0.62
CA TYR A 68 9.00 -7.37 -0.70
C TYR A 68 7.75 -7.96 -1.34
N ASP A 69 7.56 -9.26 -1.24
CA ASP A 69 6.36 -9.94 -1.75
C ASP A 69 5.11 -9.49 -0.97
N LEU A 70 5.27 -9.29 0.35
CA LEU A 70 4.23 -8.76 1.21
C LEU A 70 3.85 -7.33 0.83
N LEU A 71 4.82 -6.46 0.55
CA LEU A 71 4.57 -5.09 0.07
C LEU A 71 3.82 -5.10 -1.27
N ALA A 72 4.24 -5.95 -2.22
CA ALA A 72 3.57 -6.11 -3.50
C ALA A 72 2.10 -6.56 -3.33
N LEU A 73 1.85 -7.56 -2.50
CA LEU A 73 0.50 -8.01 -2.16
C LEU A 73 -0.33 -6.94 -1.46
N TRP A 74 0.30 -6.15 -0.58
CA TRP A 74 -0.41 -5.08 0.12
C TRP A 74 -0.81 -3.95 -0.84
N VAL A 75 0.05 -3.58 -1.81
CA VAL A 75 -0.31 -2.64 -2.89
C VAL A 75 -1.50 -3.16 -3.68
N ALA A 76 -1.45 -4.42 -4.16
CA ALA A 76 -2.55 -5.05 -4.88
C ALA A 76 -3.86 -5.06 -4.05
N HIS A 77 -3.77 -5.36 -2.75
CA HIS A 77 -4.89 -5.32 -1.83
C HIS A 77 -5.55 -3.94 -1.77
N THR A 78 -4.79 -2.83 -1.87
CA THR A 78 -5.39 -1.47 -1.89
C THR A 78 -6.33 -1.28 -3.08
N TRP A 79 -5.99 -1.81 -4.25
CA TRP A 79 -6.81 -1.77 -5.46
C TRP A 79 -8.05 -2.68 -5.38
N ALA A 80 -7.94 -3.80 -4.65
CA ALA A 80 -9.04 -4.72 -4.42
C ALA A 80 -9.99 -4.27 -3.29
N ILE A 81 -9.71 -3.17 -2.57
CA ILE A 81 -10.41 -2.80 -1.32
C ILE A 81 -11.94 -2.75 -1.45
N ALA A 82 -12.44 -2.34 -2.62
CA ALA A 82 -13.88 -2.29 -2.89
C ALA A 82 -14.56 -3.68 -2.85
N LYS A 83 -13.81 -4.77 -2.93
CA LYS A 83 -14.31 -6.16 -2.93
C LYS A 83 -14.04 -6.89 -1.61
N LEU A 84 -13.19 -6.32 -0.75
CA LEU A 84 -12.75 -6.94 0.49
C LEU A 84 -13.62 -6.54 1.69
N GLY A 85 -13.78 -7.43 2.64
CA GLY A 85 -14.51 -7.19 3.90
C GLY A 85 -13.63 -6.70 5.05
N THR A 86 -12.31 -6.90 4.93
CA THR A 86 -11.31 -6.51 5.94
C THR A 86 -10.07 -5.95 5.26
N THR A 87 -9.30 -5.15 5.98
CA THR A 87 -8.05 -4.54 5.50
C THR A 87 -7.02 -4.50 6.62
N PRO A 88 -5.92 -5.30 6.52
CA PRO A 88 -4.85 -5.24 7.50
C PRO A 88 -4.13 -3.90 7.43
N ARG A 89 -3.64 -3.41 8.57
CA ARG A 89 -2.74 -2.27 8.63
C ARG A 89 -1.34 -2.71 8.22
N LEU A 90 -0.63 -1.90 7.44
CA LEU A 90 0.78 -2.12 7.17
C LEU A 90 1.59 -1.29 8.18
N LEU A 91 2.32 -1.96 9.04
CA LEU A 91 3.20 -1.31 10.01
C LEU A 91 4.64 -1.35 9.50
N LEU A 92 5.16 -0.18 9.16
CA LEU A 92 6.54 0.03 8.74
C LEU A 92 7.35 0.41 9.98
N ASP A 93 8.00 -0.57 10.59
CA ASP A 93 8.76 -0.41 11.83
C ASP A 93 10.26 -0.39 11.60
N SER A 94 10.96 0.43 12.36
CA SER A 94 12.42 0.40 12.43
C SER A 94 12.90 0.84 13.81
N PRO A 95 13.91 0.18 14.37
CA PRO A 95 14.50 0.58 15.64
C PRO A 95 15.36 1.86 15.52
N VAL A 96 15.67 2.28 14.30
CA VAL A 96 16.58 3.41 14.02
C VAL A 96 16.00 4.37 12.98
N PRO A 97 16.33 5.67 13.05
CA PRO A 97 16.03 6.61 11.97
C PRO A 97 16.80 6.26 10.70
N GLU A 98 16.49 6.96 9.60
CA GLU A 98 17.16 6.83 8.29
C GLU A 98 17.16 5.40 7.69
N SER A 99 16.14 4.63 8.00
CA SER A 99 15.97 3.24 7.53
C SER A 99 15.14 3.11 6.25
N GLY A 100 14.81 4.22 5.56
CA GLY A 100 14.04 4.22 4.31
C GLY A 100 12.51 4.17 4.50
N LYS A 101 11.96 4.39 5.71
CA LYS A 101 10.49 4.39 5.93
C LYS A 101 9.78 5.45 5.10
N THR A 102 10.26 6.69 5.12
CA THR A 102 9.68 7.79 4.35
C THR A 102 9.82 7.53 2.85
N THR A 103 10.99 7.02 2.40
CA THR A 103 11.19 6.56 1.02
C THR A 103 10.15 5.52 0.62
N LEU A 104 9.94 4.49 1.45
CA LEU A 104 8.93 3.47 1.18
C LEU A 104 7.52 4.05 1.11
N LEU A 105 7.16 5.00 1.99
CA LEU A 105 5.87 5.70 1.91
C LEU A 105 5.74 6.51 0.62
N ASP A 106 6.81 7.11 0.10
CA ASP A 106 6.81 7.84 -1.17
C ASP A 106 6.52 6.91 -2.36
N HIS A 107 7.11 5.71 -2.34
CA HIS A 107 6.80 4.68 -3.35
C HIS A 107 5.37 4.15 -3.22
N LEU A 108 4.87 3.91 -2.01
CA LEU A 108 3.48 3.52 -1.77
C LEU A 108 2.50 4.62 -2.23
N GLU A 109 2.86 5.89 -2.09
CA GLU A 109 2.07 7.03 -2.56
C GLU A 109 1.89 7.02 -4.09
N ARG A 110 2.85 6.48 -4.88
CA ARG A 110 2.71 6.35 -6.34
C ARG A 110 1.93 5.11 -6.76
N LEU A 111 1.97 4.06 -5.96
CA LEU A 111 1.51 2.72 -6.37
C LEU A 111 0.14 2.34 -5.82
N CYS A 112 -0.31 2.92 -4.70
CA CYS A 112 -1.56 2.55 -4.04
C CYS A 112 -2.79 3.28 -4.60
N LEU A 113 -3.98 2.73 -4.30
CA LEU A 113 -5.26 3.34 -4.67
C LEU A 113 -5.49 4.68 -3.97
N HIS A 114 -5.67 5.76 -4.73
CA HIS A 114 -6.01 7.11 -4.25
C HIS A 114 -5.27 7.49 -2.96
N PRO A 115 -3.95 7.48 -2.93
CA PRO A 115 -3.17 7.65 -1.72
C PRO A 115 -3.37 9.02 -1.10
N LEU A 116 -3.25 9.09 0.22
CA LEU A 116 -3.17 10.32 0.98
C LEU A 116 -2.06 10.17 2.02
N LYS A 117 -0.92 10.76 1.74
CA LYS A 117 0.20 10.83 2.67
C LYS A 117 -0.05 11.94 3.69
N ILE A 118 0.08 11.60 4.95
CA ILE A 118 -0.18 12.49 6.07
C ILE A 118 1.05 12.42 6.98
N GLY A 119 1.73 13.54 7.10
CA GLY A 119 2.79 13.75 8.08
C GLY A 119 2.21 13.92 9.49
N SER A 120 3.02 14.43 10.40
CA SER A 120 2.66 14.67 11.80
C SER A 120 1.34 15.44 11.98
N ALA A 121 0.63 15.15 13.08
CA ALA A 121 -0.51 15.91 13.62
C ALA A 121 -1.82 15.89 12.81
N VAL A 122 -2.19 14.75 12.24
CA VAL A 122 -3.52 14.57 11.66
C VAL A 122 -4.62 14.66 12.73
N SER A 123 -5.64 15.50 12.51
CA SER A 123 -6.79 15.53 13.39
C SER A 123 -7.71 14.33 13.13
N PRO A 124 -8.39 13.77 14.17
CA PRO A 124 -9.38 12.71 13.98
C PRO A 124 -10.49 13.08 12.99
N ALA A 125 -10.89 14.35 12.98
CA ALA A 125 -11.90 14.85 12.05
C ALA A 125 -11.43 14.81 10.58
N LEU A 126 -10.16 15.09 10.31
CA LEU A 126 -9.60 15.00 8.97
C LEU A 126 -9.55 13.54 8.51
N LEU A 127 -9.07 12.61 9.36
CA LEU A 127 -9.06 11.17 9.04
C LEU A 127 -10.43 10.64 8.65
N ALA A 128 -11.49 11.05 9.36
CA ALA A 128 -12.84 10.61 9.03
C ALA A 128 -13.35 11.24 7.71
N ARG A 129 -13.11 12.55 7.50
CA ARG A 129 -13.62 13.26 6.32
C ARG A 129 -12.93 12.89 5.02
N CYS A 130 -11.66 12.53 5.05
CA CYS A 130 -10.92 12.17 3.83
C CYS A 130 -11.44 10.88 3.17
N LEU A 131 -12.21 10.06 3.90
CA LEU A 131 -12.81 8.82 3.41
C LEU A 131 -14.28 8.98 2.96
N GLU A 132 -14.86 10.17 3.09
CA GLU A 132 -16.28 10.42 2.78
C GLU A 132 -16.60 10.20 1.30
N ASN A 133 -15.67 10.52 0.41
CA ASN A 133 -15.86 10.45 -1.04
C ASN A 133 -15.38 9.12 -1.67
N GLY A 134 -15.20 8.09 -0.87
CA GLY A 134 -14.81 6.76 -1.34
C GLY A 134 -13.51 6.24 -0.71
N PRO A 135 -13.14 5.01 -1.05
CA PRO A 135 -11.98 4.37 -0.47
C PRO A 135 -10.67 5.06 -0.92
N ARG A 136 -9.78 5.26 0.03
CA ARG A 136 -8.44 5.82 -0.16
C ARG A 136 -7.44 5.03 0.66
N THR A 137 -6.18 5.04 0.24
CA THR A 137 -5.07 4.51 1.03
C THR A 137 -4.49 5.63 1.90
N LEU A 138 -4.49 5.46 3.21
CA LEU A 138 -3.90 6.41 4.14
C LEU A 138 -2.46 6.00 4.43
N LEU A 139 -1.53 6.94 4.28
CA LEU A 139 -0.10 6.75 4.54
C LEU A 139 0.30 7.69 5.69
N LEU A 140 0.44 7.14 6.89
CA LEU A 140 0.73 7.89 8.10
C LEU A 140 2.21 7.81 8.43
N ASP A 141 2.90 8.94 8.35
CA ASP A 141 4.31 9.07 8.75
C ASP A 141 4.44 9.56 10.21
N GLU A 142 5.59 9.32 10.82
CA GLU A 142 5.93 9.76 12.19
C GLU A 142 4.87 9.40 13.25
N VAL A 143 4.33 8.19 13.19
CA VAL A 143 3.24 7.79 14.11
C VAL A 143 3.66 7.68 15.57
N ASP A 144 4.94 7.54 15.86
CA ASP A 144 5.51 7.66 17.21
C ASP A 144 5.24 9.03 17.84
N ARG A 145 5.02 10.07 17.03
CA ARG A 145 4.56 11.40 17.47
C ARG A 145 3.04 11.51 17.45
N THR A 146 2.42 11.07 16.35
CA THR A 146 0.98 11.23 16.09
C THR A 146 0.11 10.33 16.97
N LEU A 147 0.59 9.13 17.30
CA LEU A 147 -0.09 8.15 18.16
C LEU A 147 0.52 8.08 19.57
N ASN A 148 1.19 9.15 20.01
CA ASN A 148 1.72 9.23 21.36
C ASN A 148 0.57 9.19 22.39
N PRO A 149 0.60 8.25 23.37
CA PRO A 149 -0.45 8.12 24.39
C PRO A 149 -0.71 9.39 25.22
N LYS A 150 0.26 10.31 25.25
CA LYS A 150 0.15 11.60 25.97
C LYS A 150 -0.62 12.66 25.18
N ASP A 151 -0.85 12.47 23.87
CA ASP A 151 -1.65 13.38 23.05
C ASP A 151 -3.15 13.08 23.25
N PRO A 152 -3.97 14.08 23.62
CA PRO A 152 -5.42 13.89 23.83
C PRO A 152 -6.17 13.30 22.65
N GLY A 153 -5.71 13.53 21.41
CA GLY A 153 -6.33 13.01 20.19
C GLY A 153 -5.99 11.55 19.85
N THR A 154 -5.01 10.95 20.54
CA THR A 154 -4.51 9.61 20.18
C THR A 154 -5.55 8.53 20.34
N ALA A 155 -6.30 8.52 21.45
CA ALA A 155 -7.36 7.51 21.66
C ALA A 155 -8.39 7.50 20.52
N GLU A 156 -8.75 8.67 20.01
CA GLU A 156 -9.71 8.81 18.92
C GLU A 156 -9.11 8.38 17.57
N ARG A 157 -7.84 8.72 17.28
CA ARG A 157 -7.12 8.25 16.08
C ARG A 157 -7.02 6.73 16.07
N VAL A 158 -6.63 6.12 17.19
CA VAL A 158 -6.57 4.67 17.37
C VAL A 158 -7.96 4.03 17.17
N ALA A 159 -9.01 4.61 17.71
CA ALA A 159 -10.37 4.12 17.50
C ALA A 159 -10.78 4.14 16.02
N ILE A 160 -10.43 5.18 15.26
CA ILE A 160 -10.65 5.26 13.81
C ILE A 160 -9.87 4.15 13.08
N LEU A 161 -8.59 3.97 13.41
CA LEU A 161 -7.77 2.91 12.84
C LEU A 161 -8.37 1.53 13.12
N ASN A 162 -8.85 1.29 14.33
CA ASN A 162 -9.41 0.01 14.74
C ASN A 162 -10.79 -0.27 14.14
N THR A 163 -11.66 0.74 14.02
CA THR A 163 -12.97 0.58 13.36
C THR A 163 -12.83 0.42 11.85
N GLY A 164 -11.86 1.10 11.25
CA GLY A 164 -11.59 1.04 9.81
C GLY A 164 -10.97 -0.26 9.30
N TYR A 165 -10.69 -1.23 10.17
CA TYR A 165 -10.23 -2.57 9.81
C TYR A 165 -11.30 -3.39 9.08
N LYS A 166 -12.57 -3.17 9.38
CA LYS A 166 -13.70 -3.89 8.78
C LYS A 166 -14.57 -2.96 7.95
N ARG A 167 -15.09 -3.50 6.84
CA ARG A 167 -16.11 -2.82 6.03
C ARG A 167 -17.34 -2.50 6.88
N GLY A 168 -17.90 -1.31 6.67
CA GLY A 168 -19.02 -0.79 7.46
C GLY A 168 -18.60 -0.15 8.78
N GLY A 169 -17.30 -0.08 9.09
CA GLY A 169 -16.83 0.71 10.20
C GLY A 169 -17.13 2.19 9.99
N THR A 170 -17.73 2.85 10.99
CA THR A 170 -18.07 4.27 10.96
C THR A 170 -17.59 4.98 12.22
N ARG A 171 -17.49 6.30 12.13
CA ARG A 171 -17.26 7.21 13.24
C ARG A 171 -18.34 8.28 13.22
N PRO A 172 -19.18 8.37 14.27
CA PRO A 172 -20.12 9.47 14.41
C PRO A 172 -19.39 10.78 14.77
N ALA A 173 -19.82 11.87 14.16
CA ALA A 173 -19.38 13.21 14.52
C ALA A 173 -20.51 14.22 14.32
N LEU A 174 -20.51 15.28 15.11
CA LEU A 174 -21.41 16.41 14.91
C LEU A 174 -20.88 17.28 13.78
N VAL A 175 -21.76 17.62 12.85
CA VAL A 175 -21.48 18.57 11.75
C VAL A 175 -22.46 19.71 11.80
N ALA A 176 -21.98 20.93 11.54
CA ALA A 176 -22.86 22.09 11.43
C ALA A 176 -23.66 22.02 10.13
N GLN A 177 -24.97 22.15 10.23
CA GLN A 177 -25.89 22.26 9.10
C GLN A 177 -26.75 23.52 9.31
N GLY A 178 -26.32 24.64 8.75
CA GLY A 178 -26.89 25.93 9.05
C GLY A 178 -26.63 26.34 10.50
N SER A 179 -27.70 26.59 11.27
CA SER A 179 -27.63 26.93 12.70
C SER A 179 -27.70 25.73 13.65
N GLU A 180 -27.87 24.51 13.12
CA GLU A 180 -28.05 23.29 13.91
C GLU A 180 -26.85 22.38 13.82
N TRP A 181 -26.67 21.52 14.83
CA TRP A 181 -25.67 20.45 14.85
C TRP A 181 -26.36 19.12 14.62
N VAL A 182 -25.95 18.41 13.56
CA VAL A 182 -26.52 17.12 13.17
C VAL A 182 -25.47 16.04 13.32
N ALA A 183 -25.86 14.91 13.90
CA ALA A 183 -24.99 13.73 13.94
C ALA A 183 -24.85 13.13 12.54
N LYS A 184 -23.62 12.93 12.10
CA LYS A 184 -23.28 12.29 10.82
C LYS A 184 -22.28 11.17 11.06
N GLU A 185 -22.49 10.03 10.42
CA GLU A 185 -21.55 8.92 10.43
C GLU A 185 -20.57 9.03 9.24
N PHE A 186 -19.29 9.00 9.55
CA PHE A 186 -18.22 9.02 8.54
C PHE A 186 -17.63 7.61 8.39
N PRO A 187 -17.42 7.12 7.15
CA PRO A 187 -16.77 5.83 6.93
C PRO A 187 -15.34 5.86 7.44
N THR A 188 -14.87 4.73 7.99
CA THR A 188 -13.50 4.59 8.46
C THR A 188 -12.75 3.48 7.72
N PHE A 189 -13.43 2.67 6.91
CA PHE A 189 -12.87 1.53 6.20
C PHE A 189 -11.90 1.97 5.10
N ALA A 190 -10.60 1.73 5.32
CA ALA A 190 -9.54 2.11 4.39
C ALA A 190 -8.27 1.28 4.63
N PRO A 191 -7.46 0.99 3.59
CA PRO A 191 -6.09 0.55 3.76
C PRO A 191 -5.28 1.66 4.46
N VAL A 192 -4.45 1.29 5.43
CA VAL A 192 -3.59 2.23 6.15
C VAL A 192 -2.20 1.65 6.30
N ALA A 193 -1.19 2.40 5.83
CA ALA A 193 0.21 2.18 6.18
C ALA A 193 0.61 3.16 7.30
N ILE A 194 1.34 2.66 8.27
CA ILE A 194 1.76 3.36 9.48
C ILE A 194 3.27 3.24 9.57
N ALA A 195 3.99 4.36 9.55
CA ALA A 195 5.45 4.38 9.67
C ALA A 195 5.91 5.10 10.95
N GLY A 196 6.83 4.48 11.68
CA GLY A 196 7.38 5.06 12.91
C GLY A 196 8.65 4.36 13.38
N ASN A 197 9.29 4.92 14.41
CA ASN A 197 10.44 4.33 15.07
C ASN A 197 9.95 3.59 16.33
N THR A 198 9.70 2.30 16.19
CA THR A 198 9.16 1.44 17.28
C THR A 198 7.92 2.05 17.93
N PRO A 199 6.84 2.32 17.17
CA PRO A 199 5.68 3.00 17.70
C PRO A 199 4.98 2.16 18.78
N GLU A 200 4.59 2.81 19.88
CA GLU A 200 3.82 2.22 20.95
C GLU A 200 2.35 2.09 20.55
N LEU A 201 2.01 1.04 19.81
CA LEU A 201 0.63 0.74 19.43
C LEU A 201 -0.04 -0.14 20.48
N PRO A 202 -1.32 0.12 20.83
CA PRO A 202 -2.10 -0.82 21.63
C PRO A 202 -2.15 -2.22 21.03
N ASP A 203 -2.20 -3.26 21.86
CA ASP A 203 -2.17 -4.66 21.43
C ASP A 203 -3.28 -5.00 20.42
N ASP A 204 -4.46 -4.45 20.62
CA ASP A 204 -5.60 -4.63 19.74
C ASP A 204 -5.39 -3.96 18.36
N THR A 205 -4.64 -2.87 18.27
CA THR A 205 -4.23 -2.24 17.01
C THR A 205 -3.11 -3.05 16.36
N ARG A 206 -2.08 -3.43 17.14
CA ARG A 206 -0.95 -4.22 16.65
C ARG A 206 -1.38 -5.57 16.08
N SER A 207 -2.37 -6.24 16.71
CA SER A 207 -2.92 -7.52 16.24
C SER A 207 -3.60 -7.44 14.85
N ARG A 208 -3.90 -6.24 14.37
CA ARG A 208 -4.46 -5.96 13.03
C ARG A 208 -3.41 -5.50 12.03
N CYS A 209 -2.14 -5.45 12.46
CA CYS A 209 -1.04 -5.02 11.60
C CYS A 209 -0.32 -6.21 10.97
N ILE A 210 0.14 -6.01 9.76
CA ILE A 210 1.21 -6.77 9.14
C ILE A 210 2.46 -5.92 9.29
N GLU A 211 3.47 -6.44 9.96
CA GLU A 211 4.70 -5.71 10.27
C GLU A 211 5.77 -5.97 9.22
N VAL A 212 6.30 -4.90 8.65
CA VAL A 212 7.49 -4.91 7.77
C VAL A 212 8.58 -4.14 8.49
N ARG A 213 9.67 -4.84 8.78
CA ARG A 213 10.83 -4.25 9.45
C ARG A 213 11.81 -3.69 8.43
N LEU A 214 12.18 -2.42 8.62
CA LEU A 214 13.19 -1.76 7.82
C LEU A 214 14.48 -1.57 8.63
N LEU A 215 15.61 -1.67 7.95
CA LEU A 215 16.92 -1.33 8.49
C LEU A 215 17.65 -0.41 7.50
N PRO A 216 18.59 0.42 7.96
CA PRO A 216 19.45 1.17 7.06
C PRO A 216 20.14 0.24 6.07
N ALA A 217 20.25 0.67 4.82
CA ALA A 217 20.95 -0.09 3.80
C ALA A 217 22.44 -0.23 4.17
N ILE A 218 22.95 -1.46 4.12
CA ILE A 218 24.34 -1.77 4.45
C ILE A 218 25.24 -1.64 3.20
N SER A 219 24.64 -1.53 2.01
CA SER A 219 25.34 -1.54 0.74
C SER A 219 24.88 -0.40 -0.18
N GLU A 220 25.78 0.01 -1.09
CA GLU A 220 25.51 0.93 -2.21
C GLU A 220 24.55 0.35 -3.27
N ALA A 221 23.89 -0.78 -2.99
CA ALA A 221 23.02 -1.47 -3.93
C ALA A 221 21.58 -0.92 -3.93
N ILE A 222 21.26 0.06 -3.09
CA ILE A 222 19.96 0.74 -3.07
C ILE A 222 20.07 1.98 -3.95
N GLU A 223 19.16 2.10 -4.90
CA GLU A 223 19.07 3.23 -5.83
C GLU A 223 18.44 4.45 -5.14
N ASP A 224 18.88 5.64 -5.53
CA ASP A 224 18.23 6.88 -5.15
C ASP A 224 16.88 7.00 -5.85
N SER A 225 15.87 7.54 -5.15
CA SER A 225 14.54 7.76 -5.71
C SER A 225 14.48 9.10 -6.44
N ASP A 226 15.08 9.17 -7.64
CA ASP A 226 14.93 10.33 -8.51
C ASP A 226 13.58 10.27 -9.25
N TRP A 227 12.57 10.98 -8.72
CA TRP A 227 11.23 10.96 -9.27
C TRP A 227 11.12 11.59 -10.66
N GLU A 228 12.05 12.44 -11.09
CA GLU A 228 12.08 12.95 -12.46
C GLU A 228 12.36 11.81 -13.47
N GLU A 229 13.17 10.83 -13.06
CA GLU A 229 13.54 9.70 -13.90
C GLU A 229 12.57 8.50 -13.74
N ILE A 230 12.16 8.16 -12.52
CA ILE A 230 11.44 6.90 -12.24
C ILE A 230 9.92 7.01 -12.20
N GLU A 231 9.33 8.23 -12.19
CA GLU A 231 7.86 8.39 -12.13
C GLU A 231 7.14 7.73 -13.32
N PRO A 232 7.64 7.78 -14.57
CA PRO A 232 7.00 7.07 -15.68
C PRO A 232 6.92 5.54 -15.47
N ASP A 233 7.92 4.94 -14.82
CA ASP A 233 7.91 3.50 -14.50
C ASP A 233 6.94 3.17 -13.38
N ALA A 234 6.84 4.04 -12.37
CA ALA A 234 5.83 3.91 -11.32
C ALA A 234 4.41 4.00 -11.87
N ASP A 235 4.16 4.89 -12.83
CA ASP A 235 2.87 5.03 -13.50
C ASP A 235 2.49 3.77 -14.29
N LEU A 236 3.43 3.21 -15.06
CA LEU A 236 3.22 1.95 -15.79
C LEU A 236 2.90 0.81 -14.82
N LEU A 237 3.62 0.72 -13.72
CA LEU A 237 3.41 -0.31 -12.72
C LEU A 237 2.05 -0.14 -12.01
N ARG A 238 1.64 1.10 -11.73
CA ARG A 238 0.32 1.42 -11.17
C ARG A 238 -0.82 1.03 -12.12
N GLU A 239 -0.68 1.29 -13.41
CA GLU A 239 -1.66 0.87 -14.42
C GLU A 239 -1.73 -0.65 -14.55
N ALA A 240 -0.59 -1.33 -14.55
CA ALA A 240 -0.52 -2.78 -14.63
C ALA A 240 -1.22 -3.45 -13.42
N ILE A 241 -0.99 -2.97 -12.20
CA ILE A 241 -1.65 -3.54 -11.01
C ILE A 241 -3.15 -3.28 -11.00
N LEU A 242 -3.60 -2.09 -11.43
CA LEU A 242 -5.02 -1.78 -11.58
C LEU A 242 -5.69 -2.80 -12.51
N GLN A 243 -5.12 -3.02 -13.70
CA GLN A 243 -5.66 -3.95 -14.70
C GLN A 243 -5.66 -5.40 -14.20
N ALA A 244 -4.56 -5.85 -13.59
CA ALA A 244 -4.43 -7.21 -13.09
C ALA A 244 -5.42 -7.50 -11.94
N VAL A 245 -5.62 -6.55 -11.03
CA VAL A 245 -6.57 -6.69 -9.91
C VAL A 245 -8.02 -6.62 -10.40
N ASP A 246 -8.33 -5.74 -11.35
CA ASP A 246 -9.68 -5.65 -11.94
C ASP A 246 -10.06 -6.95 -12.65
N ALA A 247 -9.13 -7.56 -13.39
CA ALA A 247 -9.32 -8.82 -14.08
C ALA A 247 -9.72 -10.00 -13.17
N ILE A 248 -9.31 -9.98 -11.89
CA ILE A 248 -9.62 -11.03 -10.89
C ILE A 248 -10.65 -10.57 -9.84
N SER A 249 -11.27 -9.42 -10.03
CA SER A 249 -12.10 -8.78 -9.00
C SER A 249 -13.31 -9.62 -8.56
N GLU A 250 -13.88 -10.41 -9.46
CA GLU A 250 -15.01 -11.33 -9.15
C GLU A 250 -14.54 -12.54 -8.34
N GLU A 251 -13.38 -13.10 -8.69
CA GLU A 251 -12.75 -14.21 -7.98
C GLU A 251 -12.39 -13.78 -6.55
N VAL A 252 -11.83 -12.59 -6.36
CA VAL A 252 -11.52 -12.01 -5.03
C VAL A 252 -12.79 -11.85 -4.20
N GLN A 253 -13.89 -11.36 -4.78
CA GLN A 253 -15.15 -11.17 -4.08
C GLN A 253 -15.80 -12.49 -3.67
N SER A 254 -15.68 -13.52 -4.48
CA SER A 254 -16.29 -14.84 -4.25
C SER A 254 -15.44 -15.75 -3.36
N TYR A 255 -14.16 -15.45 -3.17
CA TYR A 255 -13.26 -16.27 -2.39
C TYR A 255 -13.68 -16.35 -0.91
N LYS A 256 -13.78 -17.58 -0.42
CA LYS A 256 -13.98 -17.87 1.01
C LYS A 256 -12.73 -18.60 1.49
N PRO A 257 -11.98 -18.02 2.46
CA PRO A 257 -10.83 -18.70 3.01
C PRO A 257 -11.26 -20.02 3.68
N PRO A 258 -10.47 -21.07 3.61
CA PRO A 258 -10.73 -22.28 4.38
C PRO A 258 -10.72 -21.95 5.88
N LEU A 259 -11.63 -22.58 6.62
CA LEU A 259 -11.75 -22.44 8.08
C LEU A 259 -10.60 -23.16 8.76
#